data_1a22d0da2cf760f0fa316b83bdc92ae0
#
_entry.id   1a22d0da2cf760f0fa316b83bdc92ae0
#
_cell.length_a   1.000
_cell.length_b   1.000
_cell.length_c   1.000
_cell.angle_alpha   90.00
_cell.angle_beta   90.00
_cell.angle_gamma   90.00
#
_symmetry.space_group_name_H-M   'P 1'
#
loop_
_entity.id
_entity.type
_entity.pdbx_description
1 polymer ?
#
loop_
_entity_poly.entity_id
_entity_poly.type
_entity_poly.pdbx_seq_one_letter_code
_entity_poly.pdbx_strand_id
1 'polypeptide(L)'
;MIGLGRALTLESATPGAIADVRRAWEATPASSPIDGAPAPVLFASFAFRSPARSVAFMPALTLIDEAGARWAITAGIGDAPDPLAAVDEAMAEARPAPRMPESLTFGHGSMSRGQWRDSVRAMAQRLREGAADKAVMARDMTVRCAHGFDERFLLERLSDLYPSTWRFCVDSLVGASPEMLIAASGGTASSRVLAGTCKPGEGEMLASSQKDLREHDLASESVSSILMQLCTSVTTQGPFLLSLPNVVHLATDVHARLGSAHLLDLVAALHPTAAVCGTPRDAAMRLIEELEDTERGRYSGPVGWVDTAGDGEFAIALRCGLTSGTRLRLFAGAGIMPDSDPDAELAETEAKMRPLLDALGV
;
A
#
# COMPACT_ATOMS: atom_id res chain seq x y z
N MET A 1 -8.35 10.41 -8.12
CA MET A 1 -7.68 11.71 -7.82
C MET A 1 -6.32 11.78 -8.51
N ILE A 2 -5.94 12.97 -8.99
CA ILE A 2 -4.62 13.25 -9.58
C ILE A 2 -4.10 14.53 -8.96
N GLY A 3 -2.87 14.52 -8.43
CA GLY A 3 -2.18 15.68 -7.89
C GLY A 3 -1.09 16.16 -8.84
N LEU A 4 -1.02 17.45 -9.09
CA LEU A 4 -0.03 18.12 -9.92
C LEU A 4 0.73 19.16 -9.10
N GLY A 5 2.04 19.23 -9.27
CA GLY A 5 2.90 20.11 -8.47
C GLY A 5 2.91 19.71 -7.00
N ARG A 6 3.57 20.51 -6.16
CA ARG A 6 3.63 20.32 -4.69
C ARG A 6 3.60 21.68 -4.00
N ALA A 7 2.51 21.95 -3.29
CA ALA A 7 2.38 23.14 -2.44
C ALA A 7 3.06 22.96 -1.09
N LEU A 8 3.03 21.72 -0.56
CA LEU A 8 3.70 21.32 0.69
C LEU A 8 4.33 19.95 0.50
N THR A 9 5.52 19.75 1.03
CA THR A 9 6.18 18.45 1.12
C THR A 9 6.64 18.19 2.54
N LEU A 10 6.30 17.02 3.06
CA LEU A 10 6.68 16.53 4.38
C LEU A 10 7.48 15.23 4.20
N GLU A 11 8.65 15.16 4.81
CA GLU A 11 9.50 13.98 4.77
C GLU A 11 9.93 13.60 6.19
N SER A 12 9.99 12.31 6.45
CA SER A 12 10.50 11.77 7.71
C SER A 12 11.12 10.39 7.47
N ALA A 13 12.17 10.10 8.20
CA ALA A 13 12.81 8.78 8.25
C ALA A 13 12.86 8.23 9.69
N THR A 14 12.17 8.87 10.61
CA THR A 14 12.10 8.47 12.02
C THR A 14 11.17 7.27 12.22
N PRO A 15 11.30 6.52 13.32
CA PRO A 15 10.32 5.50 13.68
C PRO A 15 8.89 6.03 13.83
N GLY A 16 8.73 7.34 14.11
CA GLY A 16 7.45 8.03 14.24
C GLY A 16 7.00 8.77 12.98
N ALA A 17 7.50 8.43 11.78
CA ALA A 17 7.27 9.17 10.54
C ALA A 17 5.78 9.48 10.27
N ILE A 18 4.86 8.55 10.53
CA ILE A 18 3.42 8.75 10.33
C ILE A 18 2.89 9.81 11.32
N ALA A 19 3.31 9.74 12.58
CA ALA A 19 2.92 10.72 13.60
C ALA A 19 3.54 12.11 13.35
N ASP A 20 4.77 12.16 12.79
CA ASP A 20 5.40 13.41 12.39
C ASP A 20 4.60 14.09 11.27
N VAL A 21 4.23 13.35 10.25
CA VAL A 21 3.39 13.83 9.13
C VAL A 21 2.02 14.26 9.64
N ARG A 22 1.37 13.48 10.52
CA ARG A 22 0.10 13.84 11.12
C ARG A 22 0.16 15.19 11.81
N ARG A 23 1.13 15.40 12.73
CA ARG A 23 1.27 16.66 13.45
C ARG A 23 1.50 17.85 12.51
N ALA A 24 2.33 17.68 11.50
CA ALA A 24 2.58 18.73 10.52
C ALA A 24 1.34 19.03 9.66
N TRP A 25 0.56 18.01 9.31
CA TRP A 25 -0.68 18.16 8.54
C TRP A 25 -1.75 18.89 9.35
N GLU A 26 -1.99 18.51 10.60
CA GLU A 26 -2.95 19.18 11.50
C GLU A 26 -2.59 20.64 11.78
N ALA A 27 -1.29 20.96 11.77
CA ALA A 27 -0.83 22.34 11.93
C ALA A 27 -0.94 23.18 10.65
N THR A 28 -1.26 22.56 9.50
CA THR A 28 -1.39 23.25 8.22
C THR A 28 -2.78 23.91 8.15
N PRO A 29 -2.89 25.25 8.07
CA PRO A 29 -4.17 25.90 7.92
C PRO A 29 -4.80 25.50 6.59
N ALA A 30 -6.00 24.99 6.63
CA ALA A 30 -6.76 24.70 5.42
C ALA A 30 -8.18 25.19 5.57
N SER A 31 -8.68 25.93 4.59
CA SER A 31 -10.07 26.33 4.49
C SER A 31 -10.59 25.97 3.11
N SER A 32 -11.78 25.39 3.05
CA SER A 32 -12.52 25.30 1.79
C SER A 32 -13.49 26.47 1.73
N PRO A 33 -13.40 27.34 0.72
CA PRO A 33 -14.31 28.50 0.60
C PRO A 33 -15.70 28.12 0.05
N ILE A 34 -15.91 26.86 -0.34
CA ILE A 34 -17.15 26.39 -0.97
C ILE A 34 -17.74 25.25 -0.16
N ASP A 35 -18.96 25.43 0.35
CA ASP A 35 -19.70 24.39 1.04
C ASP A 35 -19.94 23.17 0.12
N GLY A 36 -19.63 21.96 0.59
CA GLY A 36 -19.80 20.74 -0.17
C GLY A 36 -18.69 20.44 -1.20
N ALA A 37 -17.67 21.30 -1.32
CA ALA A 37 -16.49 20.99 -2.12
C ALA A 37 -15.59 20.00 -1.35
N PRO A 38 -14.88 19.09 -2.06
CA PRO A 38 -13.85 18.26 -1.44
C PRO A 38 -12.79 19.13 -0.78
N ALA A 39 -12.29 18.65 0.35
CA ALA A 39 -11.22 19.32 1.09
C ALA A 39 -9.85 19.10 0.42
N PRO A 40 -8.85 19.98 0.67
CA PRO A 40 -7.48 19.75 0.24
C PRO A 40 -6.95 18.41 0.77
N VAL A 41 -6.18 17.70 -0.07
CA VAL A 41 -5.69 16.35 0.24
C VAL A 41 -4.17 16.32 0.39
N LEU A 42 -3.72 15.46 1.29
CA LEU A 42 -2.33 15.08 1.46
C LEU A 42 -2.15 13.64 0.92
N PHE A 43 -1.42 13.47 -0.17
CA PHE A 43 -0.97 12.14 -0.61
C PHE A 43 0.23 11.72 0.22
N ALA A 44 0.27 10.47 0.65
CA ALA A 44 1.36 9.95 1.47
C ALA A 44 1.77 8.53 1.07
N SER A 45 3.04 8.24 1.27
CA SER A 45 3.62 6.90 1.16
C SER A 45 4.68 6.74 2.24
N PHE A 46 4.37 5.87 3.20
CA PHE A 46 5.22 5.64 4.37
C PHE A 46 6.15 4.46 4.16
N ALA A 47 7.32 4.53 4.77
CA ALA A 47 8.26 3.43 4.76
C ALA A 47 7.74 2.23 5.56
N PHE A 48 8.15 1.03 5.15
CA PHE A 48 7.89 -0.19 5.92
C PHE A 48 8.49 -0.12 7.33
N ARG A 49 9.71 0.43 7.43
CA ARG A 49 10.41 0.67 8.70
C ARG A 49 11.42 1.82 8.58
N SER A 50 11.77 2.40 9.73
CA SER A 50 12.90 3.34 9.87
C SER A 50 14.24 2.60 9.60
N PRO A 51 15.27 3.30 9.07
CA PRO A 51 15.33 4.72 8.74
C PRO A 51 14.97 5.07 7.29
N ALA A 52 14.19 4.24 6.60
CA ALA A 52 13.79 4.54 5.23
C ALA A 52 12.86 5.77 5.14
N ARG A 53 13.01 6.52 4.04
CA ARG A 53 12.28 7.77 3.79
C ARG A 53 10.78 7.53 3.58
N SER A 54 9.96 8.17 4.38
CA SER A 54 8.53 8.38 4.17
C SER A 54 8.30 9.75 3.55
N VAL A 55 7.29 9.88 2.70
CA VAL A 55 6.96 11.14 2.04
C VAL A 55 5.47 11.37 2.05
N ALA A 56 5.08 12.63 2.29
CA ALA A 56 3.73 13.10 2.07
C ALA A 56 3.77 14.48 1.41
N PHE A 57 2.81 14.79 0.57
CA PHE A 57 2.74 16.08 -0.08
C PHE A 57 1.30 16.49 -0.38
N MET A 58 1.04 17.77 -0.26
CA MET A 58 -0.18 18.42 -0.74
C MET A 58 0.11 18.93 -2.15
N PRO A 59 -0.65 18.50 -3.17
CA PRO A 59 -0.49 19.02 -4.53
C PRO A 59 -0.80 20.52 -4.62
N ALA A 60 -0.18 21.21 -5.56
CA ALA A 60 -0.55 22.58 -5.91
C ALA A 60 -1.92 22.63 -6.62
N LEU A 61 -2.22 21.60 -7.44
CA LEU A 61 -3.52 21.38 -8.06
C LEU A 61 -3.93 19.91 -7.87
N THR A 62 -5.11 19.68 -7.33
CA THR A 62 -5.73 18.34 -7.25
C THR A 62 -6.95 18.27 -8.15
N LEU A 63 -6.98 17.27 -9.02
CA LEU A 63 -8.13 16.94 -9.86
C LEU A 63 -8.84 15.72 -9.29
N ILE A 64 -10.14 15.82 -9.05
CA ILE A 64 -10.98 14.73 -8.54
C ILE A 64 -12.09 14.48 -9.56
N ASP A 65 -12.27 13.21 -9.93
CA ASP A 65 -13.41 12.73 -10.72
C ASP A 65 -14.11 11.66 -9.88
N GLU A 66 -15.26 11.99 -9.34
CA GLU A 66 -15.99 11.12 -8.41
C GLU A 66 -17.51 11.32 -8.56
N ALA A 67 -18.23 10.20 -8.62
CA ALA A 67 -19.70 10.16 -8.66
C ALA A 67 -20.33 11.06 -9.73
N GLY A 68 -19.63 11.28 -10.87
CA GLY A 68 -20.08 12.13 -11.97
C GLY A 68 -19.82 13.63 -11.77
N ALA A 69 -19.19 14.02 -10.67
CA ALA A 69 -18.69 15.38 -10.44
C ALA A 69 -17.18 15.46 -10.66
N ARG A 70 -16.72 16.59 -11.20
CA ARG A 70 -15.30 16.89 -11.39
C ARG A 70 -14.94 18.15 -10.65
N TRP A 71 -13.86 18.05 -9.87
CA TRP A 71 -13.37 19.15 -9.05
C TRP A 71 -11.92 19.46 -9.37
N ALA A 72 -11.60 20.75 -9.33
CA ALA A 72 -10.23 21.25 -9.33
C ALA A 72 -10.01 22.01 -8.02
N ILE A 73 -9.04 21.58 -7.25
CA ILE A 73 -8.70 22.16 -5.94
C ILE A 73 -7.27 22.65 -6.02
N THR A 74 -7.06 23.95 -5.80
CA THR A 74 -5.74 24.54 -5.69
C THR A 74 -5.36 24.72 -4.23
N ALA A 75 -4.08 24.57 -3.95
CA ALA A 75 -3.50 24.80 -2.64
C ALA A 75 -2.16 25.55 -2.79
N GLY A 76 -1.87 26.45 -1.84
CA GLY A 76 -0.65 27.24 -1.84
C GLY A 76 -0.31 27.76 -0.47
N ILE A 77 0.92 28.25 -0.28
CA ILE A 77 1.31 29.00 0.91
C ILE A 77 0.93 30.46 0.66
N GLY A 78 -0.07 30.96 1.40
CA GLY A 78 -0.70 32.26 1.14
C GLY A 78 -1.96 32.12 0.28
N ASP A 79 -2.17 33.02 -0.67
CA ASP A 79 -3.33 32.96 -1.56
C ASP A 79 -3.18 31.79 -2.55
N ALA A 80 -4.18 30.91 -2.58
CA ALA A 80 -4.23 29.83 -3.56
C ALA A 80 -4.54 30.40 -4.96
N PRO A 81 -3.93 29.86 -6.02
CA PRO A 81 -4.25 30.25 -7.40
C PRO A 81 -5.72 29.98 -7.73
N ASP A 82 -6.26 30.71 -8.72
CA ASP A 82 -7.57 30.40 -9.29
C ASP A 82 -7.56 28.97 -9.90
N PRO A 83 -8.51 28.10 -9.52
CA PRO A 83 -8.50 26.71 -9.96
C PRO A 83 -8.61 26.53 -11.47
N LEU A 84 -9.38 27.39 -12.16
CA LEU A 84 -9.53 27.30 -13.62
C LEU A 84 -8.24 27.73 -14.33
N ALA A 85 -7.61 28.82 -13.86
CA ALA A 85 -6.32 29.25 -14.38
C ALA A 85 -5.23 28.16 -14.17
N ALA A 86 -5.23 27.51 -13.02
CA ALA A 86 -4.29 26.42 -12.74
C ALA A 86 -4.53 25.18 -13.62
N VAL A 87 -5.76 24.88 -13.96
CA VAL A 87 -6.11 23.81 -14.93
C VAL A 87 -5.63 24.18 -16.34
N ASP A 88 -5.87 25.43 -16.78
CA ASP A 88 -5.44 25.88 -18.11
C ASP A 88 -3.90 25.87 -18.23
N GLU A 89 -3.17 26.28 -17.20
CA GLU A 89 -1.71 26.21 -17.14
C GLU A 89 -1.23 24.75 -17.19
N ALA A 90 -1.82 23.86 -16.38
CA ALA A 90 -1.49 22.44 -16.38
C ALA A 90 -1.75 21.76 -17.73
N MET A 91 -2.81 22.17 -18.43
CA MET A 91 -3.11 21.69 -19.78
C MET A 91 -2.12 22.23 -20.82
N ALA A 92 -1.70 23.48 -20.71
CA ALA A 92 -0.70 24.08 -21.59
C ALA A 92 0.69 23.42 -21.42
N GLU A 93 1.02 23.00 -20.21
CA GLU A 93 2.25 22.28 -19.86
C GLU A 93 2.14 20.77 -20.00
N ALA A 94 1.00 20.23 -20.46
CA ALA A 94 0.75 18.81 -20.54
C ALA A 94 1.81 18.08 -21.38
N ARG A 95 2.47 17.12 -20.77
CA ARG A 95 3.43 16.28 -21.47
C ARG A 95 2.72 15.38 -22.49
N PRO A 96 3.39 14.99 -23.60
CA PRO A 96 2.86 14.03 -24.56
C PRO A 96 2.35 12.75 -23.85
N ALA A 97 1.46 12.02 -24.54
CA ALA A 97 1.01 10.72 -24.07
C ALA A 97 2.21 9.82 -23.74
N PRO A 98 2.14 9.09 -22.63
CA PRO A 98 3.25 8.23 -22.21
C PRO A 98 3.46 7.10 -23.22
N ARG A 99 4.70 6.71 -23.42
CA ARG A 99 5.06 5.65 -24.36
C ARG A 99 5.50 4.41 -23.61
N MET A 100 5.27 3.25 -24.23
CA MET A 100 5.80 1.98 -23.75
C MET A 100 7.33 2.06 -23.64
N PRO A 101 7.91 1.64 -22.51
CA PRO A 101 9.38 1.62 -22.38
C PRO A 101 9.99 0.56 -23.31
N GLU A 102 11.10 0.93 -23.94
CA GLU A 102 11.78 0.11 -24.96
C GLU A 102 13.06 -0.51 -24.41
N SER A 103 13.50 -1.59 -25.05
CA SER A 103 14.78 -2.27 -24.76
C SER A 103 14.89 -2.69 -23.29
N LEU A 104 13.89 -3.42 -22.81
CA LEU A 104 13.86 -3.89 -21.42
C LEU A 104 14.94 -4.93 -21.15
N THR A 105 15.70 -4.72 -20.09
CA THR A 105 16.65 -5.70 -19.56
C THR A 105 16.35 -6.00 -18.09
N PHE A 106 16.48 -7.28 -17.72
CA PHE A 106 16.13 -7.78 -16.40
C PHE A 106 17.38 -8.18 -15.63
N GLY A 107 17.44 -7.77 -14.38
CA GLY A 107 18.54 -8.08 -13.47
C GLY A 107 18.03 -8.53 -12.11
N HIS A 108 18.93 -9.15 -11.36
CA HIS A 108 18.68 -9.45 -9.96
C HIS A 108 18.46 -8.15 -9.18
N GLY A 109 17.71 -8.24 -8.10
CA GLY A 109 17.61 -7.19 -7.08
C GLY A 109 18.76 -7.24 -6.08
N SER A 110 18.46 -7.03 -4.83
CA SER A 110 19.41 -7.07 -3.71
C SER A 110 20.00 -8.47 -3.51
N MET A 111 19.20 -9.51 -3.80
CA MET A 111 19.60 -10.93 -3.70
C MET A 111 19.39 -11.66 -5.03
N SER A 112 20.25 -12.63 -5.32
CA SER A 112 19.98 -13.63 -6.35
C SER A 112 18.87 -14.58 -5.90
N ARG A 113 18.28 -15.32 -6.85
CA ARG A 113 17.29 -16.37 -6.55
C ARG A 113 17.83 -17.44 -5.57
N GLY A 114 19.11 -17.78 -5.67
CA GLY A 114 19.76 -18.76 -4.77
C GLY A 114 19.87 -18.23 -3.36
N GLN A 115 20.42 -17.03 -3.18
CA GLN A 115 20.53 -16.37 -1.88
C GLN A 115 19.17 -16.21 -1.20
N TRP A 116 18.14 -15.80 -1.96
CA TRP A 116 16.79 -15.67 -1.38
C TRP A 116 16.23 -17.00 -0.90
N ARG A 117 16.41 -18.11 -1.67
CA ARG A 117 16.03 -19.46 -1.20
C ARG A 117 16.77 -19.87 0.09
N ASP A 118 18.05 -19.54 0.19
CA ASP A 118 18.83 -19.83 1.38
C ASP A 118 18.31 -19.03 2.60
N SER A 119 17.95 -17.77 2.41
CA SER A 119 17.31 -16.95 3.44
C SER A 119 15.94 -17.49 3.85
N VAL A 120 15.12 -17.99 2.89
CA VAL A 120 13.84 -18.65 3.20
C VAL A 120 14.06 -19.91 4.05
N ARG A 121 15.07 -20.76 3.72
CA ARG A 121 15.40 -21.94 4.53
C ARG A 121 15.80 -21.54 5.94
N ALA A 122 16.64 -20.52 6.09
CA ALA A 122 17.06 -20.00 7.38
C ALA A 122 15.86 -19.47 8.18
N MET A 123 14.98 -18.69 7.56
CA MET A 123 13.75 -18.20 8.17
C MET A 123 12.86 -19.35 8.65
N ALA A 124 12.54 -20.32 7.77
CA ALA A 124 11.72 -21.48 8.13
C ALA A 124 12.34 -22.28 9.28
N GLN A 125 13.67 -22.40 9.35
CA GLN A 125 14.36 -23.04 10.47
C GLN A 125 14.16 -22.27 11.78
N ARG A 126 14.32 -20.95 11.77
CA ARG A 126 14.10 -20.10 12.96
C ARG A 126 12.65 -20.19 13.47
N LEU A 127 11.69 -20.27 12.53
CA LEU A 127 10.27 -20.46 12.87
C LEU A 127 10.00 -21.84 13.49
N ARG A 128 10.63 -22.92 12.99
CA ARG A 128 10.57 -24.25 13.63
C ARG A 128 11.14 -24.27 15.05
N GLU A 129 12.12 -23.42 15.29
CA GLU A 129 12.71 -23.23 16.63
C GLU A 129 11.85 -22.36 17.56
N GLY A 130 10.71 -21.87 17.09
CA GLY A 130 9.76 -21.08 17.87
C GLY A 130 10.12 -19.59 17.98
N ALA A 131 10.96 -19.06 17.10
CA ALA A 131 11.33 -17.64 17.13
C ALA A 131 10.16 -16.71 16.79
N ALA A 132 9.23 -17.17 15.96
CA ALA A 132 7.94 -16.54 15.63
C ALA A 132 7.03 -17.61 15.00
N ASP A 133 5.74 -17.28 14.83
CA ASP A 133 4.77 -18.17 14.16
C ASP A 133 4.87 -18.05 12.64
N LYS A 134 5.10 -16.82 12.16
CA LYS A 134 5.17 -16.46 10.75
C LYS A 134 6.05 -15.23 10.57
N ALA A 135 6.81 -15.16 9.46
CA ALA A 135 7.48 -13.94 9.04
C ALA A 135 7.36 -13.77 7.54
N VAL A 136 7.18 -12.53 7.08
CA VAL A 136 7.07 -12.23 5.63
C VAL A 136 8.43 -11.77 5.13
N MET A 137 8.98 -12.48 4.13
CA MET A 137 10.23 -12.10 3.48
C MET A 137 9.98 -11.43 2.14
N ALA A 138 10.65 -10.32 1.90
CA ALA A 138 10.61 -9.61 0.64
C ALA A 138 11.86 -9.88 -0.21
N ARG A 139 11.67 -9.74 -1.53
CA ARG A 139 12.75 -9.66 -2.52
C ARG A 139 12.41 -8.62 -3.58
N ASP A 140 13.42 -8.25 -4.32
CA ASP A 140 13.27 -7.32 -5.43
C ASP A 140 13.86 -7.86 -6.72
N MET A 141 13.48 -7.22 -7.83
CA MET A 141 14.03 -7.41 -9.16
C MET A 141 14.22 -6.05 -9.83
N THR A 142 15.23 -5.91 -10.64
CA THR A 142 15.49 -4.68 -11.39
C THR A 142 15.13 -4.87 -12.87
N VAL A 143 14.38 -3.92 -13.41
CA VAL A 143 14.16 -3.75 -14.85
C VAL A 143 14.80 -2.43 -15.28
N ARG A 144 15.48 -2.43 -16.42
CA ARG A 144 16.07 -1.23 -17.02
C ARG A 144 15.50 -1.02 -18.42
N CYS A 145 15.35 0.23 -18.82
CA CYS A 145 14.95 0.63 -20.18
C CYS A 145 15.87 1.68 -20.75
N ALA A 146 15.82 1.93 -22.05
CA ALA A 146 16.71 2.83 -22.73
C ALA A 146 16.49 4.32 -22.37
N HIS A 147 15.23 4.77 -22.23
CA HIS A 147 14.88 6.18 -22.19
C HIS A 147 14.19 6.63 -20.89
N GLY A 148 14.13 5.77 -19.87
CA GLY A 148 13.44 6.05 -18.61
C GLY A 148 12.01 5.52 -18.57
N PHE A 149 11.51 5.33 -17.34
CA PHE A 149 10.14 4.93 -17.10
C PHE A 149 9.24 6.15 -16.93
N ASP A 150 8.09 6.15 -17.60
CA ASP A 150 7.01 7.10 -17.35
C ASP A 150 5.95 6.41 -16.49
N GLU A 151 5.78 6.84 -15.25
CA GLU A 151 4.83 6.25 -14.30
C GLU A 151 3.38 6.35 -14.80
N ARG A 152 3.06 7.34 -15.64
CA ARG A 152 1.73 7.49 -16.23
C ARG A 152 1.38 6.30 -17.11
N PHE A 153 2.36 5.79 -17.89
CA PHE A 153 2.19 4.59 -18.70
C PHE A 153 1.86 3.38 -17.82
N LEU A 154 2.64 3.19 -16.75
CA LEU A 154 2.41 2.06 -15.83
C LEU A 154 1.03 2.16 -15.15
N LEU A 155 0.62 3.36 -14.70
CA LEU A 155 -0.70 3.58 -14.09
C LEU A 155 -1.84 3.29 -15.06
N GLU A 156 -1.76 3.76 -16.31
CA GLU A 156 -2.75 3.51 -17.36
C GLU A 156 -2.90 2.01 -17.60
N ARG A 157 -1.78 1.31 -17.81
CA ARG A 157 -1.79 -0.15 -18.01
C ARG A 157 -2.32 -0.92 -16.82
N LEU A 158 -1.93 -0.53 -15.60
CA LEU A 158 -2.46 -1.14 -14.37
C LEU A 158 -3.96 -0.87 -14.19
N SER A 159 -4.45 0.29 -14.63
CA SER A 159 -5.89 0.61 -14.60
C SER A 159 -6.69 -0.27 -15.54
N ASP A 160 -6.17 -0.56 -16.71
CA ASP A 160 -6.81 -1.43 -17.70
C ASP A 160 -6.81 -2.90 -17.26
N LEU A 161 -5.65 -3.37 -16.76
CA LEU A 161 -5.44 -4.79 -16.45
C LEU A 161 -5.99 -5.19 -15.07
N TYR A 162 -5.97 -4.27 -14.10
CA TYR A 162 -6.32 -4.55 -12.70
C TYR A 162 -7.32 -3.52 -12.13
N PRO A 163 -8.52 -3.38 -12.71
CA PRO A 163 -9.49 -2.32 -12.36
C PRO A 163 -10.03 -2.44 -10.93
N SER A 164 -9.98 -3.61 -10.31
CA SER A 164 -10.49 -3.86 -8.95
C SER A 164 -9.46 -3.62 -7.84
N THR A 165 -8.32 -2.98 -8.15
CA THR A 165 -7.24 -2.73 -7.19
C THR A 165 -7.12 -1.25 -6.85
N TRP A 166 -6.44 -0.93 -5.75
CA TRP A 166 -6.00 0.43 -5.41
C TRP A 166 -4.75 0.78 -6.23
N ARG A 167 -4.94 1.59 -7.27
CA ARG A 167 -3.85 2.05 -8.14
C ARG A 167 -3.28 3.34 -7.60
N PHE A 168 -1.98 3.41 -7.51
CA PHE A 168 -1.29 4.55 -6.93
C PHE A 168 0.02 4.85 -7.65
N CYS A 169 0.38 6.13 -7.65
CA CYS A 169 1.73 6.62 -7.91
C CYS A 169 2.02 7.77 -6.95
N VAL A 170 2.87 7.54 -5.98
CA VAL A 170 3.27 8.53 -4.98
C VAL A 170 4.78 8.60 -4.93
N ASP A 171 5.35 9.72 -5.37
CA ASP A 171 6.79 9.96 -5.39
C ASP A 171 7.55 8.78 -6.00
N SER A 172 7.21 8.45 -7.25
CA SER A 172 7.79 7.37 -8.07
C SER A 172 7.55 5.93 -7.60
N LEU A 173 6.83 5.72 -6.49
CA LEU A 173 6.34 4.39 -6.13
C LEU A 173 4.99 4.16 -6.83
N VAL A 174 4.98 3.27 -7.82
CA VAL A 174 3.80 2.98 -8.66
C VAL A 174 3.35 1.54 -8.48
N GLY A 175 2.04 1.32 -8.37
CA GLY A 175 1.50 -0.02 -8.17
C GLY A 175 -0.01 -0.14 -8.20
N ALA A 176 -0.48 -1.38 -8.03
CA ALA A 176 -1.89 -1.77 -7.99
C ALA A 176 -2.12 -2.76 -6.84
N SER A 177 -2.39 -2.23 -5.65
CA SER A 177 -2.56 -3.03 -4.44
C SER A 177 -3.93 -3.69 -4.38
N PRO A 178 -4.01 -4.98 -4.05
CA PRO A 178 -5.29 -5.63 -3.76
C PRO A 178 -5.74 -5.43 -2.30
N GLU A 179 -4.93 -4.79 -1.44
CA GLU A 179 -5.12 -4.81 0.01
C GLU A 179 -5.25 -3.39 0.57
N MET A 180 -6.45 -3.07 1.05
CA MET A 180 -6.72 -1.86 1.81
C MET A 180 -6.30 -2.07 3.27
N LEU A 181 -5.52 -1.14 3.79
CA LEU A 181 -5.17 -1.11 5.21
C LEU A 181 -6.32 -0.55 6.03
N ILE A 182 -6.78 0.66 5.70
CA ILE A 182 -7.88 1.33 6.38
C ILE A 182 -8.37 2.53 5.56
N ALA A 183 -9.67 2.79 5.62
CA ALA A 183 -10.28 3.99 5.10
C ALA A 183 -11.10 4.69 6.20
N ALA A 184 -11.28 6.00 6.08
CA ALA A 184 -12.15 6.79 6.95
C ALA A 184 -13.03 7.72 6.12
N SER A 185 -14.29 7.84 6.50
CA SER A 185 -15.23 8.79 5.90
C SER A 185 -16.33 9.15 6.90
N GLY A 186 -16.61 10.44 7.04
CA GLY A 186 -17.66 10.94 7.91
C GLY A 186 -17.54 10.48 9.36
N GLY A 187 -16.32 10.40 9.91
CA GLY A 187 -16.05 9.97 11.29
C GLY A 187 -16.17 8.45 11.52
N THR A 188 -16.27 7.65 10.45
CA THR A 188 -16.29 6.18 10.50
C THR A 188 -15.09 5.63 9.74
N ALA A 189 -14.32 4.76 10.38
CA ALA A 189 -13.26 4.01 9.73
C ALA A 189 -13.73 2.61 9.33
N SER A 190 -13.17 2.09 8.24
CA SER A 190 -13.43 0.74 7.75
C SER A 190 -12.14 0.06 7.29
N SER A 191 -12.01 -1.22 7.60
CA SER A 191 -10.95 -2.10 7.11
C SER A 191 -11.54 -3.43 6.71
N ARG A 192 -10.93 -4.11 5.74
CA ARG A 192 -11.31 -5.47 5.36
C ARG A 192 -10.12 -6.39 5.58
N VAL A 193 -10.30 -7.34 6.48
CA VAL A 193 -9.31 -8.38 6.76
C VAL A 193 -9.53 -9.55 5.82
N LEU A 194 -8.48 -9.95 5.12
CA LEU A 194 -8.47 -11.13 4.25
C LEU A 194 -7.43 -12.11 4.79
N ALA A 195 -7.88 -13.30 5.20
CA ALA A 195 -7.00 -14.39 5.60
C ALA A 195 -7.69 -15.72 5.28
N GLY A 196 -6.91 -16.71 4.83
CA GLY A 196 -7.44 -17.91 4.19
C GLY A 196 -7.78 -17.67 2.72
N THR A 197 -7.26 -18.53 1.84
CA THR A 197 -7.38 -18.38 0.39
C THR A 197 -7.51 -19.74 -0.28
N CYS A 198 -8.40 -19.86 -1.26
CA CYS A 198 -8.53 -21.04 -2.10
C CYS A 198 -8.80 -20.67 -3.56
N LYS A 199 -8.80 -21.68 -4.42
CA LYS A 199 -9.16 -21.51 -5.85
C LYS A 199 -10.68 -21.30 -6.00
N PRO A 200 -11.10 -20.67 -7.10
CA PRO A 200 -12.52 -20.61 -7.44
C PRO A 200 -13.14 -22.01 -7.48
N GLY A 201 -14.29 -22.19 -6.82
CA GLY A 201 -14.99 -23.47 -6.68
C GLY A 201 -14.67 -24.24 -5.38
N GLU A 202 -13.66 -23.85 -4.61
CA GLU A 202 -13.28 -24.51 -3.36
C GLU A 202 -13.75 -23.75 -2.09
N GLY A 203 -14.59 -22.74 -2.24
CA GLY A 203 -15.00 -21.85 -1.16
C GLY A 203 -15.70 -22.55 0.01
N GLU A 204 -16.53 -23.56 -0.23
CA GLU A 204 -17.19 -24.32 0.84
C GLU A 204 -16.17 -25.10 1.70
N MET A 205 -15.12 -25.63 1.07
CA MET A 205 -14.03 -26.30 1.78
C MET A 205 -13.26 -25.30 2.64
N LEU A 206 -12.97 -24.10 2.13
CA LEU A 206 -12.33 -23.01 2.88
C LEU A 206 -13.20 -22.58 4.07
N ALA A 207 -14.50 -22.37 3.86
CA ALA A 207 -15.44 -21.96 4.91
C ALA A 207 -15.65 -23.02 6.01
N SER A 208 -15.34 -24.30 5.74
CA SER A 208 -15.43 -25.40 6.70
C SER A 208 -14.10 -25.78 7.34
N SER A 209 -12.99 -25.23 6.87
CA SER A 209 -11.65 -25.52 7.37
C SER A 209 -11.41 -24.87 8.74
N GLN A 210 -11.34 -25.67 9.78
CA GLN A 210 -11.07 -25.16 11.14
C GLN A 210 -9.72 -24.44 11.26
N LYS A 211 -8.73 -24.87 10.46
CA LYS A 211 -7.41 -24.21 10.40
C LYS A 211 -7.54 -22.81 9.83
N ASP A 212 -8.18 -22.68 8.65
CA ASP A 212 -8.29 -21.39 7.95
C ASP A 212 -9.19 -20.42 8.71
N LEU A 213 -10.28 -20.89 9.31
CA LEU A 213 -11.15 -20.09 10.18
C LEU A 213 -10.39 -19.56 11.39
N ARG A 214 -9.57 -20.38 12.05
CA ARG A 214 -8.76 -19.93 13.19
C ARG A 214 -7.70 -18.91 12.78
N GLU A 215 -7.03 -19.10 11.65
CA GLU A 215 -6.09 -18.12 11.10
C GLU A 215 -6.78 -16.79 10.80
N HIS A 216 -7.98 -16.86 10.23
CA HIS A 216 -8.80 -15.70 9.92
C HIS A 216 -9.25 -14.96 11.19
N ASP A 217 -9.71 -15.68 12.21
CA ASP A 217 -10.11 -15.08 13.48
C ASP A 217 -8.96 -14.33 14.14
N LEU A 218 -7.77 -14.92 14.19
CA LEU A 218 -6.58 -14.25 14.71
C LEU A 218 -6.21 -12.98 13.95
N ALA A 219 -6.35 -13.01 12.62
CA ALA A 219 -6.09 -11.83 11.80
C ALA A 219 -7.11 -10.71 12.05
N SER A 220 -8.41 -11.05 12.13
CA SER A 220 -9.47 -10.08 12.37
C SER A 220 -9.47 -9.54 13.81
N GLU A 221 -9.16 -10.38 14.80
CA GLU A 221 -8.95 -9.96 16.19
C GLU A 221 -7.77 -9.00 16.32
N SER A 222 -6.69 -9.23 15.59
CA SER A 222 -5.52 -8.32 15.58
C SER A 222 -5.90 -6.91 15.13
N VAL A 223 -6.71 -6.77 14.09
CA VAL A 223 -7.17 -5.46 13.59
C VAL A 223 -8.19 -4.84 14.55
N SER A 224 -9.22 -5.60 14.93
CA SER A 224 -10.29 -5.09 15.78
C SER A 224 -9.80 -4.67 17.17
N SER A 225 -8.87 -5.40 17.77
CA SER A 225 -8.29 -5.06 19.08
C SER A 225 -7.49 -3.76 19.06
N ILE A 226 -6.75 -3.49 17.97
CA ILE A 226 -6.05 -2.23 17.78
C ILE A 226 -7.06 -1.08 17.65
N LEU A 227 -8.09 -1.25 16.82
CA LEU A 227 -9.12 -0.23 16.62
C LEU A 227 -9.93 0.04 17.91
N MET A 228 -10.19 -0.99 18.73
CA MET A 228 -10.86 -0.81 20.03
C MET A 228 -10.09 0.07 21.01
N GLN A 229 -8.78 0.19 20.87
CA GLN A 229 -7.95 1.06 21.73
C GLN A 229 -8.00 2.54 21.31
N LEU A 230 -8.32 2.80 20.05
CA LEU A 230 -8.22 4.14 19.45
C LEU A 230 -9.59 4.74 19.11
N CYS A 231 -10.60 3.91 18.91
CA CYS A 231 -11.92 4.29 18.43
C CYS A 231 -12.97 4.15 19.53
N THR A 232 -14.09 4.88 19.41
CA THR A 232 -15.18 4.85 20.41
C THR A 232 -16.06 3.62 20.34
N SER A 233 -16.14 2.98 19.18
CA SER A 233 -16.80 1.68 18.99
C SER A 233 -16.23 0.94 17.80
N VAL A 234 -16.23 -0.39 17.86
CA VAL A 234 -15.81 -1.27 16.78
C VAL A 234 -16.86 -2.36 16.59
N THR A 235 -17.20 -2.65 15.36
CA THR A 235 -18.09 -3.74 14.96
C THR A 235 -17.43 -4.54 13.85
N THR A 236 -17.65 -5.85 13.86
CA THR A 236 -17.14 -6.77 12.84
C THR A 236 -18.31 -7.47 12.14
N GLN A 237 -18.16 -7.69 10.84
CA GLN A 237 -19.13 -8.46 10.03
C GLN A 237 -18.37 -9.52 9.25
N GLY A 238 -18.57 -10.76 9.59
CA GLY A 238 -17.90 -11.91 8.96
C GLY A 238 -17.68 -13.07 9.96
N PRO A 239 -16.91 -14.10 9.58
CA PRO A 239 -16.31 -14.24 8.25
C PRO A 239 -17.32 -14.58 7.15
N PHE A 240 -17.05 -14.12 5.92
CA PHE A 240 -17.80 -14.47 4.72
C PHE A 240 -16.82 -14.79 3.57
N LEU A 241 -17.33 -15.49 2.52
CA LEU A 241 -16.54 -15.77 1.32
C LEU A 241 -16.56 -14.57 0.38
N LEU A 242 -15.39 -14.01 0.11
CA LEU A 242 -15.18 -12.99 -0.91
C LEU A 242 -14.63 -13.63 -2.18
N SER A 243 -15.47 -13.76 -3.20
CA SER A 243 -15.05 -14.30 -4.49
C SER A 243 -14.48 -13.21 -5.39
N LEU A 244 -13.25 -13.39 -5.83
CA LEU A 244 -12.57 -12.60 -6.85
C LEU A 244 -12.37 -13.45 -8.11
N PRO A 245 -12.04 -12.87 -9.26
CA PRO A 245 -11.93 -13.63 -10.52
C PRO A 245 -11.03 -14.86 -10.45
N ASN A 246 -9.94 -14.80 -9.70
CA ASN A 246 -8.90 -15.83 -9.66
C ASN A 246 -8.75 -16.53 -8.31
N VAL A 247 -9.40 -16.05 -7.25
CA VAL A 247 -9.27 -16.56 -5.87
C VAL A 247 -10.53 -16.33 -5.07
N VAL A 248 -10.71 -17.12 -4.00
CA VAL A 248 -11.73 -16.89 -2.99
C VAL A 248 -11.03 -16.72 -1.64
N HIS A 249 -11.41 -15.69 -0.88
CA HIS A 249 -10.88 -15.42 0.46
C HIS A 249 -11.96 -15.55 1.52
N LEU A 250 -11.57 -15.91 2.75
CA LEU A 250 -12.33 -15.53 3.92
C LEU A 250 -12.09 -14.03 4.18
N ALA A 251 -13.18 -13.30 4.42
CA ALA A 251 -13.18 -11.87 4.63
C ALA A 251 -13.99 -11.48 5.86
N THR A 252 -13.49 -10.50 6.63
CA THR A 252 -14.23 -9.83 7.69
C THR A 252 -14.13 -8.33 7.50
N ASP A 253 -15.28 -7.66 7.45
CA ASP A 253 -15.36 -6.21 7.47
C ASP A 253 -15.33 -5.71 8.92
N VAL A 254 -14.44 -4.75 9.19
CA VAL A 254 -14.30 -4.11 10.49
C VAL A 254 -14.67 -2.64 10.33
N HIS A 255 -15.65 -2.18 11.10
CA HIS A 255 -16.07 -0.78 11.12
C HIS A 255 -15.85 -0.19 12.50
N ALA A 256 -15.36 1.04 12.55
CA ALA A 256 -15.06 1.73 13.81
C ALA A 256 -15.52 3.18 13.75
N ARG A 257 -16.01 3.73 14.87
CA ARG A 257 -16.25 5.16 15.03
C ARG A 257 -15.01 5.84 15.59
N LEU A 258 -14.48 6.80 14.85
CA LEU A 258 -13.19 7.45 15.16
C LEU A 258 -13.18 8.17 16.51
N GLY A 259 -14.28 8.89 16.88
CA GLY A 259 -14.24 9.78 18.03
C GLY A 259 -13.23 10.91 17.81
N SER A 260 -12.18 10.97 18.62
CA SER A 260 -11.08 11.94 18.50
C SER A 260 -9.86 11.36 17.73
N ALA A 261 -9.90 10.10 17.29
CA ALA A 261 -8.80 9.50 16.55
C ALA A 261 -8.73 10.06 15.13
N HIS A 262 -7.53 10.31 14.65
CA HIS A 262 -7.29 10.71 13.27
C HIS A 262 -6.95 9.48 12.41
N LEU A 263 -7.28 9.48 11.12
CA LEU A 263 -6.97 8.34 10.21
C LEU A 263 -5.51 7.91 10.28
N LEU A 264 -4.57 8.86 10.33
CA LEU A 264 -3.13 8.56 10.42
C LEU A 264 -2.73 7.89 11.74
N ASP A 265 -3.49 8.04 12.84
CA ASP A 265 -3.25 7.26 14.06
C ASP A 265 -3.56 5.79 13.85
N LEU A 266 -4.66 5.51 13.14
CA LEU A 266 -5.05 4.14 12.81
C LEU A 266 -4.03 3.52 11.85
N VAL A 267 -3.57 4.27 10.84
CA VAL A 267 -2.50 3.83 9.94
C VAL A 267 -1.24 3.47 10.71
N ALA A 268 -0.82 4.32 11.67
CA ALA A 268 0.38 4.08 12.47
C ALA A 268 0.25 2.85 13.39
N ALA A 269 -0.91 2.65 13.98
CA ALA A 269 -1.16 1.53 14.89
C ALA A 269 -1.27 0.18 14.16
N LEU A 270 -1.93 0.17 13.00
CA LEU A 270 -2.10 -1.03 12.20
C LEU A 270 -0.82 -1.45 11.46
N HIS A 271 0.03 -0.49 11.09
CA HIS A 271 1.25 -0.76 10.34
C HIS A 271 2.43 -1.17 11.24
N PRO A 272 3.22 -2.21 10.83
CA PRO A 272 2.95 -3.16 9.76
C PRO A 272 1.97 -4.26 10.21
N THR A 273 1.09 -4.69 9.31
CA THR A 273 0.17 -5.80 9.55
C THR A 273 0.90 -7.16 9.51
N ALA A 274 0.27 -8.20 10.06
CA ALA A 274 0.77 -9.56 9.97
C ALA A 274 0.92 -10.05 8.51
N ALA A 275 0.15 -9.49 7.58
CA ALA A 275 0.22 -9.84 6.16
C ALA A 275 1.53 -9.42 5.48
N VAL A 276 2.24 -8.43 6.00
CA VAL A 276 3.50 -7.92 5.43
C VAL A 276 4.70 -7.99 6.38
N CYS A 277 4.46 -8.28 7.66
CA CYS A 277 5.49 -8.45 8.68
C CYS A 277 5.55 -9.90 9.19
N GLY A 278 4.52 -10.34 9.88
CA GLY A 278 4.42 -11.66 10.51
C GLY A 278 3.83 -11.58 11.92
N THR A 279 3.88 -12.69 12.63
CA THR A 279 3.26 -12.85 13.95
C THR A 279 4.18 -13.67 14.88
N PRO A 280 4.42 -13.24 16.13
CA PRO A 280 4.16 -11.90 16.67
C PRO A 280 4.98 -10.81 15.98
N ARG A 281 4.43 -9.59 15.85
CA ARG A 281 5.02 -8.48 15.08
C ARG A 281 6.50 -8.24 15.40
N ASP A 282 6.85 -8.04 16.66
CA ASP A 282 8.21 -7.69 17.07
C ASP A 282 9.21 -8.83 16.83
N ALA A 283 8.77 -10.08 17.01
CA ALA A 283 9.59 -11.24 16.75
C ALA A 283 9.85 -11.41 15.25
N ALA A 284 8.80 -11.29 14.44
CA ALA A 284 8.90 -11.32 12.98
C ALA A 284 9.78 -10.19 12.43
N MET A 285 9.65 -8.97 12.98
CA MET A 285 10.47 -7.84 12.56
C MET A 285 11.96 -8.08 12.80
N ARG A 286 12.34 -8.64 13.96
CA ARG A 286 13.75 -9.00 14.23
C ARG A 286 14.29 -10.05 13.26
N LEU A 287 13.48 -11.06 12.90
CA LEU A 287 13.87 -12.06 11.91
C LEU A 287 14.03 -11.47 10.51
N ILE A 288 13.14 -10.55 10.12
CA ILE A 288 13.25 -9.81 8.85
C ILE A 288 14.55 -9.00 8.84
N GLU A 289 14.87 -8.29 9.91
CA GLU A 289 16.11 -7.51 10.03
C GLU A 289 17.38 -8.37 9.95
N GLU A 290 17.33 -9.59 10.47
CA GLU A 290 18.46 -10.52 10.48
C GLU A 290 18.66 -11.22 9.13
N LEU A 291 17.58 -11.57 8.41
CA LEU A 291 17.62 -12.52 7.30
C LEU A 291 17.25 -11.94 5.93
N GLU A 292 16.69 -10.71 5.89
CA GLU A 292 16.27 -10.06 4.66
C GLU A 292 17.28 -8.97 4.24
N ASP A 293 18.03 -9.20 3.17
CA ASP A 293 18.95 -8.21 2.60
C ASP A 293 18.25 -7.18 1.69
N THR A 294 16.93 -7.31 1.50
CA THR A 294 16.16 -6.39 0.68
C THR A 294 15.78 -5.15 1.46
N GLU A 295 16.31 -4.00 1.07
CA GLU A 295 15.80 -2.73 1.56
C GLU A 295 14.42 -2.46 0.92
N ARG A 296 13.36 -2.61 1.72
CA ARG A 296 11.98 -2.43 1.26
C ARG A 296 11.65 -0.98 0.92
N GLY A 297 12.29 -0.02 1.61
CA GLY A 297 11.90 1.38 1.49
C GLY A 297 10.42 1.56 1.82
N ARG A 298 9.63 2.03 0.85
CA ARG A 298 8.18 2.22 0.97
C ARG A 298 7.34 1.02 0.47
N TYR A 299 7.96 -0.01 -0.11
CA TYR A 299 7.28 -1.26 -0.41
C TYR A 299 6.73 -1.89 0.88
N SER A 300 5.51 -2.42 0.83
CA SER A 300 4.73 -2.94 1.95
C SER A 300 4.44 -1.92 3.08
N GLY A 301 4.77 -0.65 2.88
CA GLY A 301 4.32 0.44 3.74
C GLY A 301 2.93 0.97 3.35
N PRO A 302 2.30 1.80 4.19
CA PRO A 302 1.04 2.45 3.86
C PRO A 302 1.21 3.46 2.72
N VAL A 303 0.28 3.44 1.75
CA VAL A 303 0.20 4.42 0.66
C VAL A 303 -1.24 4.84 0.46
N GLY A 304 -1.48 6.15 0.37
CA GLY A 304 -2.84 6.65 0.24
C GLY A 304 -2.93 8.15 0.35
N TRP A 305 -4.05 8.61 0.86
CA TRP A 305 -4.34 10.03 1.03
C TRP A 305 -5.22 10.27 2.27
N VAL A 306 -5.14 11.48 2.77
CA VAL A 306 -6.02 12.00 3.83
C VAL A 306 -6.32 13.47 3.53
N ASP A 307 -7.55 13.90 3.73
CA ASP A 307 -7.95 15.30 3.59
C ASP A 307 -7.91 16.06 4.93
N THR A 308 -8.23 17.34 4.89
CA THR A 308 -8.26 18.20 6.09
C THR A 308 -9.46 17.95 7.00
N ALA A 309 -10.47 17.20 6.55
CA ALA A 309 -11.60 16.75 7.38
C ALA A 309 -11.27 15.45 8.13
N GLY A 310 -10.15 14.79 7.79
CA GLY A 310 -9.74 13.50 8.34
C GLY A 310 -10.29 12.30 7.57
N ASP A 311 -10.98 12.53 6.46
CA ASP A 311 -11.42 11.48 5.55
C ASP A 311 -10.25 11.06 4.63
N GLY A 312 -10.23 9.80 4.22
CA GLY A 312 -9.16 9.29 3.39
C GLY A 312 -9.08 7.78 3.33
N GLU A 313 -8.11 7.28 2.59
CA GLU A 313 -7.88 5.84 2.50
C GLU A 313 -6.40 5.51 2.31
N PHE A 314 -5.97 4.43 2.93
CA PHE A 314 -4.62 3.89 2.82
C PHE A 314 -4.68 2.41 2.44
N ALA A 315 -3.96 2.06 1.38
CA ALA A 315 -3.66 0.69 1.01
C ALA A 315 -2.25 0.31 1.51
N ILE A 316 -1.96 -0.98 1.53
CA ILE A 316 -0.59 -1.47 1.70
C ILE A 316 0.07 -1.46 0.32
N ALA A 317 1.26 -0.86 0.18
CA ALA A 317 1.99 -0.75 -1.09
C ALA A 317 2.50 -2.11 -1.57
N LEU A 318 1.61 -2.88 -2.17
CA LEU A 318 1.88 -4.18 -2.77
C LEU A 318 1.74 -4.13 -4.29
N ARG A 319 2.26 -5.16 -4.99
CA ARG A 319 2.22 -5.22 -6.46
C ARG A 319 2.74 -3.93 -7.07
N CYS A 320 3.88 -3.46 -6.56
CA CYS A 320 4.42 -2.13 -6.89
C CYS A 320 5.91 -2.18 -7.23
N GLY A 321 6.37 -1.09 -7.80
CA GLY A 321 7.77 -0.84 -8.08
C GLY A 321 8.14 0.62 -7.88
N LEU A 322 9.43 0.87 -7.68
CA LEU A 322 9.99 2.20 -7.54
C LEU A 322 10.76 2.55 -8.82
N THR A 323 10.33 3.60 -9.51
CA THR A 323 11.05 4.12 -10.69
C THR A 323 12.14 5.09 -10.27
N SER A 324 13.23 5.08 -11.04
CA SER A 324 14.33 6.05 -10.89
C SER A 324 15.06 6.17 -12.24
N GLY A 325 14.68 7.14 -13.04
CA GLY A 325 15.21 7.34 -14.39
C GLY A 325 14.99 6.08 -15.25
N THR A 326 16.07 5.44 -15.71
CA THR A 326 16.05 4.24 -16.55
C THR A 326 15.87 2.94 -15.78
N ARG A 327 15.65 2.99 -14.47
CA ARG A 327 15.53 1.82 -13.59
C ARG A 327 14.15 1.75 -12.95
N LEU A 328 13.55 0.56 -12.97
CA LEU A 328 12.37 0.20 -12.19
C LEU A 328 12.76 -0.98 -11.27
N ARG A 329 12.59 -0.81 -9.98
CA ARG A 329 12.80 -1.83 -8.97
C ARG A 329 11.45 -2.39 -8.55
N LEU A 330 11.16 -3.64 -8.92
CA LEU A 330 9.94 -4.38 -8.58
C LEU A 330 10.12 -5.10 -7.25
N PHE A 331 9.04 -5.20 -6.47
CA PHE A 331 9.06 -5.86 -5.17
C PHE A 331 7.99 -6.94 -5.09
N ALA A 332 8.31 -8.00 -4.36
CA ALA A 332 7.33 -8.99 -3.91
C ALA A 332 7.79 -9.62 -2.58
N GLY A 333 6.85 -10.18 -1.83
CA GLY A 333 7.12 -10.90 -0.59
C GLY A 333 6.26 -12.15 -0.47
N ALA A 334 6.74 -13.10 0.31
CA ALA A 334 6.03 -14.33 0.66
C ALA A 334 6.02 -14.52 2.18
N GLY A 335 4.91 -15.06 2.68
CA GLY A 335 4.75 -15.38 4.10
C GLY A 335 5.37 -16.70 4.43
N ILE A 336 6.52 -16.70 5.10
CA ILE A 336 7.26 -17.90 5.46
C ILE A 336 6.68 -18.52 6.73
N MET A 337 6.43 -19.81 6.65
CA MET A 337 5.97 -20.68 7.72
C MET A 337 7.05 -21.73 8.05
N PRO A 338 6.94 -22.46 9.20
CA PRO A 338 7.89 -23.49 9.55
C PRO A 338 8.11 -24.57 8.48
N ASP A 339 7.09 -24.86 7.67
CA ASP A 339 7.06 -25.89 6.62
C ASP A 339 7.16 -25.32 5.19
N SER A 340 7.45 -24.03 5.04
CA SER A 340 7.59 -23.38 3.71
C SER A 340 8.68 -24.03 2.86
N ASP A 341 8.33 -24.27 1.59
CA ASP A 341 9.26 -24.73 0.55
C ASP A 341 9.87 -23.55 -0.19
N PRO A 342 11.20 -23.38 -0.21
CA PRO A 342 11.84 -22.21 -0.83
C PRO A 342 11.59 -22.04 -2.32
N ASP A 343 11.33 -23.11 -3.07
CA ASP A 343 11.05 -23.04 -4.51
C ASP A 343 9.59 -22.61 -4.74
N ALA A 344 8.67 -23.11 -3.92
CA ALA A 344 7.26 -22.66 -3.94
C ALA A 344 7.14 -21.19 -3.59
N GLU A 345 7.82 -20.74 -2.53
CA GLU A 345 7.81 -19.33 -2.11
C GLU A 345 8.45 -18.40 -3.16
N LEU A 346 9.52 -18.87 -3.84
CA LEU A 346 10.11 -18.12 -4.96
C LEU A 346 9.10 -17.96 -6.10
N ALA A 347 8.43 -19.02 -6.49
CA ALA A 347 7.41 -18.99 -7.54
C ALA A 347 6.24 -18.06 -7.17
N GLU A 348 5.83 -18.04 -5.90
CA GLU A 348 4.82 -17.10 -5.39
C GLU A 348 5.26 -15.65 -5.55
N THR A 349 6.51 -15.32 -5.20
CA THR A 349 7.02 -13.94 -5.38
C THR A 349 7.10 -13.55 -6.86
N GLU A 350 7.45 -14.48 -7.76
CA GLU A 350 7.44 -14.23 -9.21
C GLU A 350 6.02 -13.94 -9.72
N ALA A 351 5.04 -14.71 -9.27
CA ALA A 351 3.64 -14.46 -9.59
C ALA A 351 3.16 -13.09 -9.05
N LYS A 352 3.62 -12.68 -7.88
CA LYS A 352 3.28 -11.37 -7.28
C LYS A 352 3.93 -10.17 -7.98
N MET A 353 4.98 -10.37 -8.78
CA MET A 353 5.57 -9.33 -9.64
C MET A 353 4.85 -9.19 -10.99
N ARG A 354 4.04 -10.19 -11.41
CA ARG A 354 3.33 -10.21 -12.70
C ARG A 354 2.57 -8.92 -13.01
N PRO A 355 1.82 -8.27 -12.08
CA PRO A 355 1.06 -7.07 -12.44
C PRO A 355 1.90 -5.96 -13.07
N LEU A 356 3.11 -5.71 -12.57
CA LEU A 356 4.01 -4.72 -13.13
C LEU A 356 4.67 -5.22 -14.43
N LEU A 357 4.98 -6.52 -14.53
CA LEU A 357 5.51 -7.11 -15.76
C LEU A 357 4.45 -7.11 -16.87
N ASP A 358 3.21 -7.45 -16.57
CA ASP A 358 2.09 -7.36 -17.52
C ASP A 358 1.85 -5.92 -17.99
N ALA A 359 1.97 -4.94 -17.07
CA ALA A 359 1.90 -3.53 -17.44
C ALA A 359 3.05 -3.11 -18.37
N LEU A 360 4.22 -3.75 -18.27
CA LEU A 360 5.35 -3.57 -19.17
C LEU A 360 5.22 -4.36 -20.49
N GLY A 361 4.22 -5.23 -20.61
CA GLY A 361 4.00 -6.06 -21.81
C GLY A 361 4.93 -7.27 -21.93
N VAL A 362 5.42 -7.82 -20.79
CA VAL A 362 6.37 -8.93 -20.74
C VAL A 362 5.90 -10.06 -19.85
#